data_592ec3fcc58acce2f66381c950c8b397
#
_entry.id   592ec3fcc58acce2f66381c950c8b397
#
_cell.length_a   1.000
_cell.length_b   1.000
_cell.length_c   1.000
_cell.angle_alpha   90.00
_cell.angle_beta   90.00
_cell.angle_gamma   90.00
#
_symmetry.space_group_name_H-M   'P 1'
#
loop_
_entity.id
_entity.type
_entity.pdbx_description
1 polymer ?
#
loop_
_entity_poly.entity_id
_entity_poly.type
_entity_poly.pdbx_seq_one_letter_code
_entity_poly.pdbx_strand_id
1 'polypeptide(L)'
;MPDHDLPPPALPWVLITGGTAGLLGLYLLAVRTVSGQRLDNAVLWRLEADTALAERLLPLLTLAGPVVMIVLCALVCLAGLRRGWRTALGAGAGAVVCLVTPQVLKLALPRPQLADPWPLPNSLPSGHAAAVAALVCALLVVVPRSARGAVLILGSAAVGVMGLLLITLGHHRLSDIAASACVGMIGWGTGLLVQASGHGETVTASAAS
;
A
#
# COMPACT_ATOMS: atom_id res chain seq x y z
N MET A 1 15.30 2.90 -23.07
CA MET A 1 13.83 2.69 -23.01
C MET A 1 13.22 3.71 -23.96
N PRO A 2 12.32 3.35 -24.89
CA PRO A 2 11.64 4.37 -25.70
C PRO A 2 10.82 5.26 -24.76
N ASP A 3 10.80 6.58 -25.02
CA ASP A 3 10.11 7.60 -24.22
C ASP A 3 8.60 7.36 -24.02
N HIS A 4 8.03 6.45 -24.78
CA HIS A 4 6.60 6.07 -24.73
C HIS A 4 6.19 5.29 -23.45
N ASP A 5 7.13 4.82 -22.63
CA ASP A 5 6.85 4.03 -21.43
C ASP A 5 6.82 4.85 -20.12
N LEU A 6 7.15 6.14 -20.16
CA LEU A 6 7.05 6.98 -18.97
C LEU A 6 5.59 7.43 -18.75
N PRO A 7 5.10 7.40 -17.49
CA PRO A 7 3.77 7.90 -17.16
C PRO A 7 3.71 9.42 -17.35
N PRO A 8 2.49 10.00 -17.47
CA PRO A 8 2.33 11.43 -17.48
C PRO A 8 3.03 12.07 -16.26
N PRO A 9 3.74 13.19 -16.40
CA PRO A 9 4.54 13.78 -15.31
C PRO A 9 3.71 14.16 -14.08
N ALA A 10 2.43 14.44 -14.24
CA ALA A 10 1.50 14.74 -13.15
C ALA A 10 1.07 13.49 -12.34
N LEU A 11 1.10 12.29 -12.93
CA LEU A 11 0.56 11.09 -12.28
C LEU A 11 1.22 10.78 -10.93
N PRO A 12 2.55 10.81 -10.77
CA PRO A 12 3.17 10.57 -9.47
C PRO A 12 2.67 11.51 -8.38
N TRP A 13 2.54 12.78 -8.70
CA TRP A 13 2.07 13.80 -7.75
C TRP A 13 0.60 13.64 -7.41
N VAL A 14 -0.25 13.30 -8.36
CA VAL A 14 -1.67 12.99 -8.12
C VAL A 14 -1.81 11.79 -7.18
N LEU A 15 -0.99 10.76 -7.37
CA LEU A 15 -1.00 9.58 -6.50
C LEU A 15 -0.54 9.91 -5.07
N ILE A 16 0.54 10.67 -4.92
CA ILE A 16 1.08 11.05 -3.62
C ILE A 16 0.11 11.98 -2.88
N THR A 17 -0.35 13.03 -3.53
CA THR A 17 -1.26 14.00 -2.90
C THR A 17 -2.62 13.39 -2.60
N GLY A 18 -3.19 12.62 -3.53
CA GLY A 18 -4.46 11.91 -3.33
C GLY A 18 -4.37 10.87 -2.22
N GLY A 19 -3.29 10.06 -2.22
CA GLY A 19 -3.04 9.08 -1.16
C GLY A 19 -2.86 9.74 0.21
N THR A 20 -2.10 10.84 0.29
CA THR A 20 -1.89 11.58 1.53
C THR A 20 -3.19 12.21 2.04
N ALA A 21 -3.95 12.86 1.17
CA ALA A 21 -5.24 13.45 1.52
C ALA A 21 -6.25 12.38 1.97
N GLY A 22 -6.31 11.24 1.28
CA GLY A 22 -7.16 10.11 1.66
C GLY A 22 -6.77 9.52 3.02
N LEU A 23 -5.47 9.32 3.26
CA LEU A 23 -4.96 8.82 4.54
C LEU A 23 -5.27 9.77 5.69
N LEU A 24 -5.04 11.06 5.51
CA LEU A 24 -5.37 12.10 6.49
C LEU A 24 -6.88 12.16 6.74
N GLY A 25 -7.69 12.14 5.68
CA GLY A 25 -9.15 12.12 5.77
C GLY A 25 -9.66 10.91 6.55
N LEU A 26 -9.15 9.70 6.27
CA LEU A 26 -9.48 8.49 7.02
C LEU A 26 -9.08 8.60 8.49
N TYR A 27 -7.90 9.11 8.79
CA TYR A 27 -7.48 9.33 10.17
C TYR A 27 -8.42 10.30 10.89
N LEU A 28 -8.71 11.45 10.29
CA LEU A 28 -9.55 12.47 10.92
C LEU A 28 -11.00 11.99 11.06
N LEU A 29 -11.57 11.33 10.08
CA LEU A 29 -12.98 10.94 10.06
C LEU A 29 -13.25 9.60 10.76
N ALA A 30 -12.45 8.57 10.48
CA ALA A 30 -12.69 7.24 11.03
C ALA A 30 -12.06 7.04 12.42
N VAL A 31 -10.88 7.66 12.67
CA VAL A 31 -10.16 7.44 13.92
C VAL A 31 -10.47 8.52 14.98
N ARG A 32 -10.66 9.78 14.53
CA ARG A 32 -10.80 10.93 15.44
C ARG A 32 -12.25 11.37 15.69
N THR A 33 -13.24 10.59 15.21
CA THR A 33 -14.66 10.87 15.49
C THR A 33 -15.36 9.66 16.09
N VAL A 34 -16.38 9.93 16.93
CA VAL A 34 -17.24 8.89 17.52
C VAL A 34 -18.01 8.13 16.42
N SER A 35 -18.56 8.85 15.44
CA SER A 35 -19.33 8.25 14.34
C SER A 35 -18.47 7.36 13.47
N GLY A 36 -17.26 7.79 13.14
CA GLY A 36 -16.31 6.99 12.36
C GLY A 36 -15.91 5.70 13.07
N GLN A 37 -15.57 5.78 14.36
CA GLN A 37 -15.24 4.58 15.13
C GLN A 37 -16.44 3.64 15.29
N ARG A 38 -17.65 4.15 15.48
CA ARG A 38 -18.87 3.30 15.52
C ARG A 38 -19.10 2.58 14.18
N LEU A 39 -18.92 3.27 13.06
CA LEU A 39 -19.05 2.65 11.73
C LEU A 39 -18.01 1.55 11.53
N ASP A 40 -16.74 1.83 11.82
CA ASP A 40 -15.64 0.85 11.75
C ASP A 40 -15.93 -0.40 12.60
N ASN A 41 -16.35 -0.18 13.85
CA ASN A 41 -16.68 -1.28 14.76
C ASN A 41 -17.92 -2.07 14.29
N ALA A 42 -18.94 -1.39 13.77
CA ALA A 42 -20.15 -2.07 13.26
C ALA A 42 -19.83 -2.98 12.06
N VAL A 43 -18.93 -2.56 11.16
CA VAL A 43 -18.47 -3.40 10.03
C VAL A 43 -17.68 -4.60 10.55
N LEU A 44 -16.76 -4.36 11.49
CA LEU A 44 -15.94 -5.41 12.08
C LEU A 44 -16.82 -6.50 12.73
N TRP A 45 -17.72 -6.13 13.64
CA TRP A 45 -18.59 -7.07 14.36
C TRP A 45 -19.54 -7.87 13.47
N ARG A 46 -19.92 -7.31 12.32
CA ARG A 46 -20.76 -8.03 11.33
C ARG A 46 -19.99 -9.06 10.52
N LEU A 47 -18.70 -8.87 10.35
CA LEU A 47 -17.85 -9.71 9.50
C LEU A 47 -16.92 -10.61 10.28
N GLU A 48 -16.78 -10.39 11.59
CA GLU A 48 -15.94 -11.21 12.47
C GLU A 48 -16.45 -12.66 12.49
N ALA A 49 -15.56 -13.59 12.20
CA ALA A 49 -15.85 -15.00 12.17
C ALA A 49 -15.94 -15.58 13.60
N ASP A 50 -16.63 -16.70 13.73
CA ASP A 50 -16.49 -17.52 14.92
C ASP A 50 -15.05 -18.04 15.08
N THR A 51 -14.72 -18.48 16.30
CA THR A 51 -13.36 -18.93 16.64
C THR A 51 -12.90 -20.10 15.76
N ALA A 52 -13.78 -21.02 15.37
CA ALA A 52 -13.44 -22.19 14.58
C ALA A 52 -13.06 -21.80 13.14
N LEU A 53 -13.77 -20.84 12.54
CA LEU A 53 -13.41 -20.30 11.23
C LEU A 53 -12.14 -19.46 11.30
N ALA A 54 -11.99 -18.65 12.34
CA ALA A 54 -10.79 -17.82 12.54
C ALA A 54 -9.52 -18.69 12.64
N GLU A 55 -9.53 -19.78 13.39
CA GLU A 55 -8.42 -20.73 13.50
C GLU A 55 -8.04 -21.36 12.14
N ARG A 56 -9.00 -21.64 11.28
CA ARG A 56 -8.76 -22.20 9.93
C ARG A 56 -8.16 -21.16 8.98
N LEU A 57 -8.50 -19.88 9.13
CA LEU A 57 -8.02 -18.79 8.27
C LEU A 57 -6.66 -18.24 8.72
N LEU A 58 -6.31 -18.37 10.00
CA LEU A 58 -5.07 -17.84 10.56
C LEU A 58 -3.78 -18.27 9.79
N PRO A 59 -3.63 -19.54 9.33
CA PRO A 59 -2.46 -19.93 8.55
C PRO A 59 -2.29 -19.15 7.25
N LEU A 60 -3.38 -18.66 6.65
CA LEU A 60 -3.31 -17.84 5.43
C LEU A 60 -2.61 -16.50 5.67
N LEU A 61 -2.77 -15.91 6.86
CA LEU A 61 -2.02 -14.71 7.23
C LEU A 61 -0.53 -14.96 7.35
N THR A 62 -0.15 -16.13 7.88
CA THR A 62 1.26 -16.51 7.98
C THR A 62 1.86 -16.71 6.59
N LEU A 63 1.16 -17.37 5.69
CA LEU A 63 1.61 -17.61 4.30
C LEU A 63 1.69 -16.31 3.50
N ALA A 64 0.71 -15.41 3.66
CA ALA A 64 0.70 -14.10 3.00
C ALA A 64 1.33 -13.00 3.88
N GLY A 65 2.13 -13.40 4.86
CA GLY A 65 2.72 -12.52 5.84
C GLY A 65 3.76 -11.54 5.25
N PRO A 66 4.13 -10.51 6.03
CA PRO A 66 5.05 -9.46 5.56
C PRO A 66 6.38 -9.99 5.04
N VAL A 67 6.91 -11.07 5.62
CA VAL A 67 8.19 -11.67 5.19
C VAL A 67 8.09 -12.19 3.76
N VAL A 68 7.03 -12.93 3.43
CA VAL A 68 6.80 -13.44 2.07
C VAL A 68 6.65 -12.28 1.09
N MET A 69 5.90 -11.23 1.47
CA MET A 69 5.73 -10.05 0.64
C MET A 69 7.06 -9.30 0.41
N ILE A 70 7.91 -9.20 1.43
CA ILE A 70 9.25 -8.60 1.30
C ILE A 70 10.09 -9.38 0.29
N VAL A 71 10.11 -10.71 0.40
CA VAL A 71 10.84 -11.58 -0.55
C VAL A 71 10.31 -11.40 -1.98
N LEU A 72 8.99 -11.40 -2.17
CA LEU A 72 8.39 -11.18 -3.47
C LEU A 72 8.70 -9.78 -4.03
N CYS A 73 8.66 -8.74 -3.21
CA CYS A 73 9.08 -7.39 -3.60
C CYS A 73 10.54 -7.37 -4.05
N ALA A 74 11.45 -8.04 -3.31
CA ALA A 74 12.85 -8.13 -3.67
C ALA A 74 13.04 -8.82 -5.03
N LEU A 75 12.33 -9.93 -5.28
CA LEU A 75 12.36 -10.63 -6.56
C LEU A 75 11.84 -9.76 -7.71
N VAL A 76 10.77 -8.98 -7.50
CA VAL A 76 10.25 -8.03 -8.49
C VAL A 76 11.26 -6.92 -8.76
N CYS A 77 11.92 -6.37 -7.72
CA CYS A 77 12.97 -5.37 -7.87
C CYS A 77 14.16 -5.92 -8.68
N LEU A 78 14.60 -7.15 -8.40
CA LEU A 78 15.66 -7.82 -9.16
C LEU A 78 15.25 -8.04 -10.63
N ALA A 79 14.01 -8.45 -10.89
CA ALA A 79 13.47 -8.53 -12.24
C ALA A 79 13.43 -7.16 -12.95
N GLY A 80 13.21 -6.10 -12.19
CA GLY A 80 13.25 -4.71 -12.65
C GLY A 80 14.62 -4.29 -13.20
N LEU A 81 15.72 -4.90 -12.74
CA LEU A 81 17.08 -4.63 -13.26
C LEU A 81 17.18 -4.93 -14.76
N ARG A 82 16.42 -5.91 -15.29
CA ARG A 82 16.36 -6.20 -16.73
C ARG A 82 15.82 -5.02 -17.56
N ARG A 83 15.12 -4.09 -16.92
CA ARG A 83 14.58 -2.85 -17.52
C ARG A 83 15.43 -1.62 -17.21
N GLY A 84 16.41 -1.78 -16.34
CA GLY A 84 17.33 -0.76 -15.90
C GLY A 84 17.31 -0.55 -14.37
N TRP A 85 18.46 -0.15 -13.82
CA TRP A 85 18.65 0.02 -12.39
C TRP A 85 17.67 1.03 -11.74
N ARG A 86 17.24 2.05 -12.51
CA ARG A 86 16.24 3.05 -12.06
C ARG A 86 14.85 2.45 -11.84
N THR A 87 14.46 1.50 -12.71
CA THR A 87 13.21 0.75 -12.54
C THR A 87 13.26 -0.08 -11.26
N ALA A 88 14.40 -0.74 -11.00
CA ALA A 88 14.60 -1.49 -9.76
C ALA A 88 14.58 -0.58 -8.52
N LEU A 89 15.28 0.56 -8.56
CA LEU A 89 15.25 1.54 -7.47
C LEU A 89 13.84 2.11 -7.24
N GLY A 90 13.13 2.47 -8.30
CA GLY A 90 11.75 2.96 -8.17
C GLY A 90 10.82 1.92 -7.55
N ALA A 91 10.90 0.66 -8.00
CA ALA A 91 10.13 -0.43 -7.41
C ALA A 91 10.47 -0.62 -5.92
N GLY A 92 11.75 -0.59 -5.58
CA GLY A 92 12.22 -0.69 -4.20
C GLY A 92 11.77 0.47 -3.32
N ALA A 93 11.90 1.72 -3.80
CA ALA A 93 11.47 2.91 -3.08
C ALA A 93 9.96 2.87 -2.78
N GLY A 94 9.13 2.53 -3.77
CA GLY A 94 7.70 2.38 -3.59
C GLY A 94 7.34 1.29 -2.58
N ALA A 95 8.01 0.13 -2.66
CA ALA A 95 7.79 -0.96 -1.71
C ALA A 95 8.20 -0.57 -0.28
N VAL A 96 9.35 0.10 -0.10
CA VAL A 96 9.81 0.57 1.22
C VAL A 96 8.81 1.55 1.84
N VAL A 97 8.28 2.50 1.06
CA VAL A 97 7.23 3.41 1.54
C VAL A 97 6.04 2.62 2.05
N CYS A 98 5.55 1.63 1.31
CA CYS A 98 4.41 0.82 1.72
C CYS A 98 4.68 -0.01 2.99
N LEU A 99 5.89 -0.52 3.16
CA LEU A 99 6.24 -1.37 4.31
C LEU A 99 6.54 -0.57 5.58
N VAL A 100 7.18 0.60 5.44
CA VAL A 100 7.63 1.42 6.58
C VAL A 100 6.52 2.34 7.10
N THR A 101 5.76 2.97 6.20
CA THR A 101 4.74 3.97 6.60
C THR A 101 3.74 3.44 7.64
N PRO A 102 3.18 2.21 7.53
CA PRO A 102 2.28 1.70 8.57
C PRO A 102 2.91 1.60 9.94
N GLN A 103 4.19 1.25 10.03
CA GLN A 103 4.88 1.13 11.32
C GLN A 103 5.10 2.50 11.94
N VAL A 104 5.56 3.47 11.14
CA VAL A 104 5.76 4.85 11.60
C VAL A 104 4.44 5.47 12.06
N LEU A 105 3.37 5.32 11.29
CA LEU A 105 2.07 5.92 11.62
C LEU A 105 1.43 5.30 12.87
N LYS A 106 1.60 4.00 13.10
CA LYS A 106 1.13 3.35 14.34
C LYS A 106 1.82 3.91 15.58
N LEU A 107 3.09 4.29 15.47
CA LEU A 107 3.84 4.89 16.56
C LEU A 107 3.53 6.38 16.72
N ALA A 108 3.30 7.10 15.63
CA ALA A 108 3.15 8.55 15.63
C ALA A 108 1.70 9.03 15.86
N LEU A 109 0.70 8.25 15.42
CA LEU A 109 -0.69 8.66 15.45
C LEU A 109 -1.46 8.00 16.60
N PRO A 110 -1.94 8.77 17.61
CA PRO A 110 -2.75 8.19 18.68
C PRO A 110 -4.16 7.83 18.16
N ARG A 111 -4.71 6.71 18.65
CA ARG A 111 -6.10 6.31 18.45
C ARG A 111 -6.84 6.43 19.79
N PRO A 112 -7.56 7.55 20.05
CA PRO A 112 -8.38 7.67 21.24
C PRO A 112 -9.56 6.68 21.19
N GLN A 113 -9.97 6.16 22.34
CA GLN A 113 -11.16 5.31 22.47
C GLN A 113 -12.39 6.24 22.61
N LEU A 114 -13.03 6.57 21.47
CA LEU A 114 -14.17 7.52 21.43
C LEU A 114 -15.52 6.80 21.32
N ALA A 115 -15.53 5.57 20.87
CA ALA A 115 -16.71 4.70 20.77
C ALA A 115 -16.54 3.49 21.69
N ASP A 116 -17.44 2.49 21.56
CA ASP A 116 -17.39 1.28 22.35
C ASP A 116 -15.96 0.69 22.41
N PRO A 117 -15.46 0.38 23.61
CA PRO A 117 -14.08 -0.01 23.79
C PRO A 117 -13.76 -1.26 22.99
N TRP A 118 -12.76 -1.17 22.13
CA TRP A 118 -12.19 -2.30 21.41
C TRP A 118 -10.80 -2.57 21.97
N PRO A 119 -10.45 -3.80 22.29
CA PRO A 119 -9.20 -4.11 22.98
C PRO A 119 -7.93 -3.91 22.13
N LEU A 120 -8.07 -3.62 20.83
CA LEU A 120 -6.93 -3.44 19.97
C LEU A 120 -6.37 -2.01 20.05
N PRO A 121 -5.03 -1.86 20.14
CA PRO A 121 -4.35 -0.58 20.05
C PRO A 121 -4.55 0.05 18.66
N ASN A 122 -3.84 1.14 18.37
CA ASN A 122 -3.88 1.74 17.04
C ASN A 122 -3.45 0.74 15.95
N SER A 123 -4.40 0.35 15.10
CA SER A 123 -4.21 -0.63 14.02
C SER A 123 -4.06 0.01 12.63
N LEU A 124 -4.24 1.35 12.53
CA LEU A 124 -4.18 2.10 11.27
C LEU A 124 -2.75 2.53 10.92
N PRO A 125 -2.33 2.31 9.65
CA PRO A 125 -2.86 1.42 8.63
C PRO A 125 -2.51 -0.06 8.87
N SER A 126 -3.18 -0.99 8.14
CA SER A 126 -2.85 -2.41 8.21
C SER A 126 -1.49 -2.73 7.58
N GLY A 127 -0.60 -3.36 8.36
CA GLY A 127 0.72 -3.78 7.86
C GLY A 127 0.65 -4.90 6.80
N HIS A 128 -0.25 -5.88 6.96
CA HIS A 128 -0.43 -6.96 6.00
C HIS A 128 -1.02 -6.46 4.68
N ALA A 129 -2.08 -5.64 4.73
CA ALA A 129 -2.66 -5.06 3.52
C ALA A 129 -1.67 -4.13 2.81
N ALA A 130 -0.88 -3.35 3.55
CA ALA A 130 0.17 -2.50 2.99
C ALA A 130 1.33 -3.32 2.40
N ALA A 131 1.66 -4.50 2.94
CA ALA A 131 2.66 -5.38 2.36
C ALA A 131 2.20 -5.97 1.00
N VAL A 132 0.91 -6.32 0.88
CA VAL A 132 0.34 -6.69 -0.43
C VAL A 132 0.37 -5.48 -1.39
N ALA A 133 0.00 -4.29 -0.91
CA ALA A 133 0.09 -3.07 -1.71
C ALA A 133 1.53 -2.75 -2.15
N ALA A 134 2.55 -3.06 -1.33
CA ALA A 134 3.97 -2.91 -1.69
C ALA A 134 4.34 -3.76 -2.91
N LEU A 135 3.88 -5.02 -2.94
CA LEU A 135 4.10 -5.90 -4.09
C LEU A 135 3.39 -5.36 -5.34
N VAL A 136 2.15 -4.90 -5.21
CA VAL A 136 1.40 -4.28 -6.31
C VAL A 136 2.14 -3.05 -6.84
N CYS A 137 2.63 -2.18 -5.97
CA CYS A 137 3.40 -0.99 -6.36
C CYS A 137 4.68 -1.36 -7.10
N ALA A 138 5.45 -2.33 -6.57
CA ALA A 138 6.68 -2.79 -7.23
C ALA A 138 6.38 -3.34 -8.64
N LEU A 139 5.32 -4.15 -8.78
CA LEU A 139 4.87 -4.66 -10.08
C LEU A 139 4.47 -3.53 -11.03
N LEU A 140 3.68 -2.53 -10.58
CA LEU A 140 3.23 -1.40 -11.41
C LEU A 140 4.38 -0.55 -11.96
N VAL A 141 5.50 -0.49 -11.23
CA VAL A 141 6.73 0.18 -11.70
C VAL A 141 7.46 -0.69 -12.72
N VAL A 142 7.52 -2.01 -12.51
CA VAL A 142 8.32 -2.93 -13.34
C VAL A 142 7.61 -3.37 -14.62
N VAL A 143 6.30 -3.59 -14.61
CA VAL A 143 5.58 -4.11 -15.79
C VAL A 143 5.43 -3.06 -16.89
N PRO A 144 5.28 -3.49 -18.18
CA PRO A 144 4.97 -2.58 -19.27
C PRO A 144 3.60 -1.92 -19.08
N ARG A 145 3.39 -0.77 -19.72
CA ARG A 145 2.12 -0.02 -19.64
C ARG A 145 0.89 -0.86 -19.96
N SER A 146 0.99 -1.73 -20.96
CA SER A 146 -0.09 -2.63 -21.38
C SER A 146 -0.55 -3.59 -20.27
N ALA A 147 0.34 -3.96 -19.34
CA ALA A 147 0.02 -4.87 -18.24
C ALA A 147 -0.44 -4.14 -16.97
N ARG A 148 -0.24 -2.82 -16.86
CA ARG A 148 -0.56 -2.06 -15.63
C ARG A 148 -2.03 -2.13 -15.24
N GLY A 149 -2.94 -2.11 -16.21
CA GLY A 149 -4.37 -2.25 -15.96
C GLY A 149 -4.72 -3.58 -15.29
N ALA A 150 -4.17 -4.69 -15.78
CA ALA A 150 -4.35 -6.00 -15.17
C ALA A 150 -3.76 -6.06 -13.76
N VAL A 151 -2.55 -5.51 -13.55
CA VAL A 151 -1.92 -5.44 -12.21
C VAL A 151 -2.75 -4.60 -11.24
N LEU A 152 -3.34 -3.48 -11.69
CA LEU A 152 -4.22 -2.66 -10.86
C LEU A 152 -5.47 -3.43 -10.43
N ILE A 153 -6.15 -4.10 -11.37
CA ILE A 153 -7.38 -4.85 -11.08
C ILE A 153 -7.07 -6.02 -10.13
N LEU A 154 -6.12 -6.88 -10.48
CA LEU A 154 -5.77 -8.06 -9.69
C LEU A 154 -5.14 -7.67 -8.35
N GLY A 155 -4.29 -6.64 -8.34
CA GLY A 155 -3.66 -6.13 -7.14
C GLY A 155 -4.66 -5.50 -6.18
N SER A 156 -5.60 -4.70 -6.68
CA SER A 156 -6.68 -4.15 -5.84
C SER A 156 -7.57 -5.26 -5.27
N ALA A 157 -7.88 -6.28 -6.07
CA ALA A 157 -8.61 -7.45 -5.59
C ALA A 157 -7.81 -8.20 -4.49
N ALA A 158 -6.50 -8.37 -4.66
CA ALA A 158 -5.64 -9.01 -3.66
C ALA A 158 -5.59 -8.21 -2.33
N VAL A 159 -5.48 -6.88 -2.39
CA VAL A 159 -5.56 -6.01 -1.21
C VAL A 159 -6.94 -6.12 -0.56
N GLY A 160 -8.03 -6.16 -1.35
CA GLY A 160 -9.39 -6.33 -0.86
C GLY A 160 -9.61 -7.68 -0.17
N VAL A 161 -9.12 -8.78 -0.76
CA VAL A 161 -9.19 -10.13 -0.17
C VAL A 161 -8.39 -10.21 1.12
N MET A 162 -7.16 -9.66 1.14
CA MET A 162 -6.37 -9.55 2.37
C MET A 162 -7.12 -8.74 3.43
N GLY A 163 -7.71 -7.61 3.03
CA GLY A 163 -8.49 -6.77 3.92
C GLY A 163 -9.70 -7.51 4.51
N LEU A 164 -10.46 -8.20 3.68
CA LEU A 164 -11.60 -9.01 4.13
C LEU A 164 -11.16 -10.08 5.13
N LEU A 165 -10.07 -10.81 4.83
CA LEU A 165 -9.50 -11.82 5.74
C LEU A 165 -9.14 -11.21 7.09
N LEU A 166 -8.49 -10.04 7.11
CA LEU A 166 -8.07 -9.35 8.33
C LEU A 166 -9.26 -8.85 9.17
N ILE A 167 -10.33 -8.38 8.52
CA ILE A 167 -11.56 -7.97 9.19
C ILE A 167 -12.27 -9.21 9.77
N THR A 168 -12.40 -10.28 8.99
CA THR A 168 -13.02 -11.55 9.41
C THR A 168 -12.30 -12.17 10.61
N LEU A 169 -10.98 -12.02 10.69
CA LEU A 169 -10.18 -12.45 11.83
C LEU A 169 -10.20 -11.49 13.04
N GLY A 170 -10.94 -10.39 12.96
CA GLY A 170 -11.01 -9.40 14.04
C GLY A 170 -9.72 -8.59 14.26
N HIS A 171 -8.77 -8.64 13.32
CA HIS A 171 -7.46 -8.00 13.48
C HIS A 171 -7.43 -6.54 13.05
N HIS A 172 -8.26 -6.15 12.08
CA HIS A 172 -8.26 -4.81 11.50
C HIS A 172 -9.67 -4.31 11.19
N ARG A 173 -9.84 -3.01 11.16
CA ARG A 173 -11.06 -2.31 10.76
C ARG A 173 -11.02 -1.95 9.28
N LEU A 174 -12.18 -1.59 8.72
CA LEU A 174 -12.28 -1.20 7.31
C LEU A 174 -11.40 0.02 6.98
N SER A 175 -11.36 1.02 7.88
CA SER A 175 -10.50 2.19 7.71
C SER A 175 -9.01 1.84 7.65
N ASP A 176 -8.55 0.81 8.37
CA ASP A 176 -7.15 0.38 8.36
C ASP A 176 -6.75 -0.16 6.99
N ILE A 177 -7.68 -0.86 6.31
CA ILE A 177 -7.47 -1.41 4.96
C ILE A 177 -7.50 -0.29 3.91
N ALA A 178 -8.49 0.61 4.00
CA ALA A 178 -8.57 1.77 3.13
C ALA A 178 -7.33 2.67 3.24
N ALA A 179 -6.81 2.87 4.45
CA ALA A 179 -5.57 3.59 4.70
C ALA A 179 -4.36 2.89 4.06
N SER A 180 -4.33 1.56 4.05
CA SER A 180 -3.25 0.80 3.38
C SER A 180 -3.30 0.97 1.85
N ALA A 181 -4.49 1.09 1.26
CA ALA A 181 -4.61 1.43 -0.16
C ALA A 181 -4.09 2.86 -0.47
N CYS A 182 -4.37 3.83 0.42
CA CYS A 182 -3.80 5.18 0.31
C CYS A 182 -2.26 5.16 0.40
N VAL A 183 -1.69 4.37 1.31
CA VAL A 183 -0.23 4.15 1.40
C VAL A 183 0.30 3.53 0.11
N GLY A 184 -0.44 2.58 -0.50
CA GLY A 184 -0.12 2.02 -1.82
C GLY A 184 -0.04 3.09 -2.91
N MET A 185 -0.98 4.03 -2.95
CA MET A 185 -0.94 5.16 -3.90
C MET A 185 0.32 6.01 -3.70
N ILE A 186 0.67 6.34 -2.45
CA ILE A 186 1.88 7.10 -2.11
C ILE A 186 3.12 6.34 -2.56
N GLY A 187 3.20 5.04 -2.26
CA GLY A 187 4.31 4.18 -2.65
C GLY A 187 4.48 4.10 -4.17
N TRP A 188 3.39 3.90 -4.92
CA TRP A 188 3.46 3.87 -6.38
C TRP A 188 3.92 5.21 -6.95
N GLY A 189 3.34 6.33 -6.50
CA GLY A 189 3.78 7.67 -6.91
C GLY A 189 5.26 7.92 -6.63
N THR A 190 5.74 7.56 -5.43
CA THR A 190 7.16 7.67 -5.06
C THR A 190 8.04 6.81 -5.97
N GLY A 191 7.64 5.57 -6.26
CA GLY A 191 8.35 4.69 -7.18
C GLY A 191 8.50 5.28 -8.58
N LEU A 192 7.43 5.89 -9.11
CA LEU A 192 7.46 6.56 -10.42
C LEU A 192 8.38 7.78 -10.43
N LEU A 193 8.39 8.59 -9.35
CA LEU A 193 9.30 9.74 -9.22
C LEU A 193 10.76 9.30 -9.24
N VAL A 194 11.10 8.30 -8.43
CA VAL A 194 12.48 7.75 -8.37
C VAL A 194 12.90 7.18 -9.73
N GLN A 195 12.00 6.49 -10.42
CA GLN A 195 12.27 5.97 -11.78
C GLN A 195 12.55 7.11 -12.77
N ALA A 196 11.84 8.24 -12.66
CA ALA A 196 11.93 9.37 -13.60
C ALA A 196 13.12 10.31 -13.34
N SER A 197 13.58 10.45 -12.09
CA SER A 197 14.55 11.48 -11.63
C SER A 197 15.89 11.52 -12.37
N GLY A 198 16.20 10.57 -13.19
CA GLY A 198 17.49 10.52 -13.87
C GLY A 198 17.46 10.75 -15.38
N HIS A 199 16.31 11.09 -15.95
CA HIS A 199 16.25 11.40 -17.38
C HIS A 199 16.67 12.87 -17.70
N GLY A 200 16.67 13.75 -16.69
CA GLY A 200 17.04 15.16 -16.87
C GLY A 200 18.54 15.43 -17.04
N GLU A 201 19.41 14.61 -16.46
CA GLU A 201 20.86 14.86 -16.45
C GLU A 201 21.54 14.54 -17.79
N THR A 202 21.00 13.61 -18.58
CA THR A 202 21.60 13.24 -19.87
C THR A 202 21.31 14.25 -20.98
N VAL A 203 20.23 15.01 -20.87
CA VAL A 203 19.87 16.03 -21.89
C VAL A 203 20.73 17.29 -21.74
N THR A 204 21.07 17.70 -20.52
CA THR A 204 21.91 18.87 -20.25
C THR A 204 23.38 18.63 -20.59
N ALA A 205 23.89 17.40 -20.42
CA ALA A 205 25.27 17.05 -20.77
C ALA A 205 25.50 16.98 -22.29
N SER A 206 24.46 16.59 -23.07
CA SER A 206 24.53 16.53 -24.55
C SER A 206 24.36 17.91 -25.22
N ALA A 207 23.79 18.89 -24.52
CA ALA A 207 23.66 20.26 -25.02
C ALA A 207 24.87 21.14 -24.73
N ALA A 208 25.82 20.66 -23.92
CA ALA A 208 27.02 21.41 -23.51
C ALA A 208 28.31 20.88 -24.21
N SER A 209 28.19 19.87 -25.07
CA SER A 209 29.27 19.33 -25.93
C SER A 209 29.08 19.71 -27.39
#